data_ce18adf40aae8295db1c69685cebae0a
#
_entry.id   ce18adf40aae8295db1c69685cebae0a
#
_cell.length_a   1.000
_cell.length_b   1.000
_cell.length_c   1.000
_cell.angle_alpha   90.00
_cell.angle_beta   90.00
_cell.angle_gamma   90.00
#
_symmetry.space_group_name_H-M   'P 1'
#
loop_
_entity.id
_entity.type
_entity.pdbx_description
1 polymer ?
#
loop_
_entity_poly.entity_id
_entity_poly.type
_entity_poly.pdbx_seq_one_letter_code
_entity_poly.pdbx_strand_id
1 'polypeptide(L)'
;MDNIVVERSAFVGLVTSAVEAYNRETNGFLVGNRGTRIMRQRPREVTVLRAAYPLQTEDRKPNWVSHGNEKAAKRARGAIENLDVGYAVLGGFHSHTGQDGAASLSRTDLDYVADELRRISRGRPAERVQWLEVVLALKRREWSRNHELGWTTRAYRRKLGCTVALDPTHGYDMTIGGFWVEGEPDGEPGRWDVVGTSEARLLLPWNQ
;
A
#
# COMPACT_ATOMS: atom_id res chain seq x y z
N MET A 1 -10.26 -0.82 15.69
CA MET A 1 -9.23 0.06 15.06
C MET A 1 -8.06 -0.84 14.69
N ASP A 2 -7.85 -1.05 13.42
CA ASP A 2 -6.93 -2.08 12.94
C ASP A 2 -5.51 -1.51 12.87
N ASN A 3 -4.62 -2.16 13.62
CA ASN A 3 -3.20 -1.87 13.56
C ASN A 3 -2.55 -2.72 12.47
N ILE A 4 -1.76 -2.09 11.62
CA ILE A 4 -0.99 -2.75 10.58
C ILE A 4 0.49 -2.61 10.95
N VAL A 5 1.12 -3.73 11.20
CA VAL A 5 2.57 -3.79 11.42
C VAL A 5 3.24 -3.94 10.06
N VAL A 6 4.01 -2.94 9.67
CA VAL A 6 4.75 -2.96 8.41
C VAL A 6 6.16 -3.46 8.69
N GLU A 7 6.49 -4.66 8.27
CA GLU A 7 7.84 -5.19 8.44
C GLU A 7 8.85 -4.48 7.53
N ARG A 8 10.13 -4.61 7.89
CA ARG A 8 11.20 -3.89 7.20
C ARG A 8 11.23 -4.17 5.69
N SER A 9 11.04 -5.43 5.30
CA SER A 9 11.00 -5.82 3.88
C SER A 9 9.85 -5.16 3.12
N ALA A 10 8.66 -5.14 3.70
CA ALA A 10 7.51 -4.45 3.12
C ALA A 10 7.75 -2.94 3.03
N PHE A 11 8.28 -2.33 4.09
CA PHE A 11 8.59 -0.91 4.11
C PHE A 11 9.64 -0.53 3.05
N VAL A 12 10.73 -1.30 2.95
CA VAL A 12 11.75 -1.08 1.91
C VAL A 12 11.15 -1.23 0.52
N GLY A 13 10.34 -2.28 0.28
CA GLY A 13 9.67 -2.48 -1.00
C GLY A 13 8.76 -1.30 -1.39
N LEU A 14 7.96 -0.78 -0.47
CA LEU A 14 7.11 0.39 -0.68
C LEU A 14 7.94 1.63 -1.05
N VAL A 15 8.95 1.94 -0.23
CA VAL A 15 9.76 3.15 -0.41
C VAL A 15 10.58 3.09 -1.70
N THR A 16 11.25 1.97 -1.98
CA THR A 16 12.08 1.84 -3.19
C THR A 16 11.25 1.89 -4.45
N SER A 17 10.08 1.23 -4.48
CA SER A 17 9.17 1.28 -5.64
C SER A 17 8.70 2.70 -5.93
N ALA A 18 8.38 3.46 -4.88
CA ALA A 18 7.92 4.83 -5.02
C ALA A 18 9.04 5.78 -5.48
N VAL A 19 10.26 5.61 -4.95
CA VAL A 19 11.44 6.41 -5.34
C VAL A 19 11.86 6.11 -6.78
N GLU A 20 11.87 4.83 -7.19
CA GLU A 20 12.18 4.41 -8.55
C GLU A 20 11.27 5.07 -9.58
N ALA A 21 9.98 5.15 -9.28
CA ALA A 21 8.96 5.68 -10.18
C ALA A 21 8.67 7.17 -9.96
N TYR A 22 9.52 7.91 -9.27
CA TYR A 22 9.28 9.26 -8.74
C TYR A 22 8.45 10.21 -9.63
N ASN A 23 8.67 10.21 -10.93
CA ASN A 23 7.96 11.07 -11.90
C ASN A 23 6.64 10.46 -12.39
N ARG A 24 6.28 9.28 -11.90
CA ARG A 24 5.08 8.53 -12.29
C ARG A 24 4.56 7.77 -11.10
N GLU A 25 3.27 7.49 -11.11
CA GLU A 25 2.70 6.61 -10.10
C GLU A 25 3.20 5.18 -10.25
N THR A 26 3.43 4.52 -9.15
CA THR A 26 3.70 3.07 -9.09
C THR A 26 2.60 2.39 -8.30
N ASN A 27 2.41 1.11 -8.53
CA ASN A 27 1.48 0.29 -7.77
C ASN A 27 2.04 -1.14 -7.61
N GLY A 28 1.39 -1.90 -6.73
CA GLY A 28 1.77 -3.27 -6.49
C GLY A 28 0.89 -3.98 -5.48
N PHE A 29 1.25 -5.22 -5.17
CA PHE A 29 0.55 -6.03 -4.16
C PHE A 29 1.20 -5.93 -2.79
N LEU A 30 0.34 -5.93 -1.78
CA LEU A 30 0.71 -6.06 -0.37
C LEU A 30 0.48 -7.50 0.09
N VAL A 31 1.51 -8.10 0.65
CA VAL A 31 1.50 -9.49 1.08
C VAL A 31 1.76 -9.59 2.57
N GLY A 32 1.02 -10.46 3.22
CA GLY A 32 1.16 -10.66 4.65
C GLY A 32 0.11 -11.59 5.23
N ASN A 33 -0.12 -11.45 6.52
CA ASN A 33 -1.08 -12.27 7.24
C ASN A 33 -1.72 -11.51 8.41
N ARG A 34 -2.87 -11.98 8.86
CA ARG A 34 -3.45 -11.58 10.15
C ARG A 34 -2.86 -12.45 11.26
N GLY A 35 -2.63 -11.87 12.41
CA GLY A 35 -2.09 -12.59 13.56
C GLY A 35 -2.19 -11.81 14.84
N THR A 36 -1.77 -12.43 15.93
CA THR A 36 -1.76 -11.78 17.25
C THR A 36 -0.35 -11.34 17.59
N ARG A 37 -0.20 -10.11 18.04
CA ARG A 37 1.05 -9.57 18.59
C ARG A 37 0.83 -8.99 19.98
N ILE A 38 1.85 -9.10 20.84
CA ILE A 38 1.83 -8.44 22.13
C ILE A 38 2.19 -6.97 21.92
N MET A 39 1.23 -6.09 22.20
CA MET A 39 1.40 -4.65 22.13
C MET A 39 1.05 -4.02 23.49
N ARG A 40 1.97 -3.26 24.07
CA ARG A 40 1.80 -2.68 25.41
C ARG A 40 1.34 -3.72 26.43
N GLN A 41 2.02 -4.88 26.46
CA GLN A 41 1.78 -6.03 27.36
C GLN A 41 0.41 -6.71 27.20
N ARG A 42 -0.31 -6.48 26.10
CA ARG A 42 -1.59 -7.11 25.80
C ARG A 42 -1.57 -7.74 24.41
N PRO A 43 -2.15 -8.94 24.24
CA PRO A 43 -2.34 -9.51 22.91
C PRO A 43 -3.34 -8.65 22.13
N ARG A 44 -2.99 -8.34 20.90
CA ARG A 44 -3.81 -7.59 19.93
C ARG A 44 -3.80 -8.30 18.60
N GLU A 45 -4.96 -8.40 17.99
CA GLU A 45 -5.03 -8.77 16.59
C GLU A 45 -4.46 -7.64 15.74
N VAL A 46 -3.61 -8.00 14.81
CA VAL A 46 -2.93 -7.09 13.90
C VAL A 46 -2.83 -7.71 12.52
N THR A 47 -2.80 -6.86 11.52
CA THR A 47 -2.36 -7.27 10.18
C THR A 47 -0.86 -7.02 10.09
N VAL A 48 -0.12 -7.99 9.58
CA VAL A 48 1.33 -7.89 9.40
C VAL A 48 1.63 -7.88 7.90
N LEU A 49 2.15 -6.75 7.41
CA LEU A 49 2.68 -6.66 6.05
C LEU A 49 4.10 -7.18 6.02
N ARG A 50 4.32 -8.25 5.25
CA ARG A 50 5.61 -8.93 5.10
C ARG A 50 6.40 -8.44 3.91
N ALA A 51 5.70 -8.17 2.80
CA ALA A 51 6.31 -7.73 1.56
C ALA A 51 5.39 -6.77 0.78
N ALA A 52 6.00 -5.92 -0.04
CA ALA A 52 5.36 -5.14 -1.08
C ALA A 52 6.01 -5.49 -2.41
N TYR A 53 5.21 -5.97 -3.36
CA TYR A 53 5.68 -6.38 -4.68
C TYR A 53 5.20 -5.39 -5.73
N PRO A 54 6.09 -4.55 -6.29
CA PRO A 54 5.72 -3.65 -7.36
C PRO A 54 5.33 -4.44 -8.60
N LEU A 55 4.31 -3.99 -9.29
CA LEU A 55 3.90 -4.56 -10.57
C LEU A 55 4.51 -3.78 -11.72
N GLN A 56 5.02 -4.51 -12.71
CA GLN A 56 5.42 -3.91 -13.96
C GLN A 56 4.15 -3.56 -14.74
N THR A 57 3.80 -2.29 -14.71
CA THR A 57 2.63 -1.76 -15.39
C THR A 57 3.02 -1.18 -16.74
N GLU A 58 2.21 -1.45 -17.75
CA GLU A 58 2.46 -0.94 -19.12
C GLU A 58 2.19 0.56 -19.22
N ASP A 59 1.22 1.07 -18.44
CA ASP A 59 0.81 2.47 -18.45
C ASP A 59 1.05 3.14 -17.09
N ARG A 60 2.07 4.00 -17.05
CA ARG A 60 2.40 4.85 -15.89
C ARG A 60 2.38 6.31 -16.32
N LYS A 61 1.55 7.12 -15.68
CA LYS A 61 1.51 8.58 -15.86
C LYS A 61 1.82 9.29 -14.54
N PRO A 62 2.11 10.59 -14.54
CA PRO A 62 2.38 11.33 -13.30
C PRO A 62 1.27 11.29 -12.25
N ASN A 63 0.03 11.11 -12.67
CA ASN A 63 -1.17 11.12 -11.83
C ASN A 63 -2.11 9.94 -12.08
N TRP A 64 -1.60 8.87 -12.66
CA TRP A 64 -2.42 7.70 -12.96
C TRP A 64 -1.56 6.47 -13.26
N VAL A 65 -1.95 5.34 -12.68
CA VAL A 65 -1.36 4.04 -12.97
C VAL A 65 -2.48 3.02 -13.18
N SER A 66 -2.40 2.24 -14.25
CA SER A 66 -3.33 1.14 -14.48
C SER A 66 -2.63 -0.16 -14.83
N HIS A 67 -3.31 -1.25 -14.50
CA HIS A 67 -2.94 -2.58 -14.96
C HIS A 67 -3.57 -2.86 -16.31
N GLY A 68 -2.89 -2.53 -17.40
CA GLY A 68 -3.33 -2.93 -18.74
C GLY A 68 -3.36 -4.45 -18.95
N ASN A 69 -2.66 -5.22 -18.09
CA ASN A 69 -2.54 -6.68 -18.25
C ASN A 69 -3.09 -7.46 -17.04
N GLU A 70 -4.41 -7.62 -16.97
CA GLU A 70 -5.09 -8.41 -15.92
C GLU A 70 -4.56 -9.85 -15.80
N LYS A 71 -4.19 -10.49 -16.92
CA LYS A 71 -3.62 -11.84 -16.91
C LYS A 71 -2.27 -11.89 -16.22
N ALA A 72 -1.45 -10.85 -16.39
CA ALA A 72 -0.15 -10.74 -15.69
C ALA A 72 -0.35 -10.53 -14.19
N ALA A 73 -1.23 -9.64 -13.78
CA ALA A 73 -1.57 -9.41 -12.38
C ALA A 73 -2.11 -10.69 -11.70
N LYS A 74 -2.99 -11.45 -12.40
CA LYS A 74 -3.50 -12.74 -11.92
C LYS A 74 -2.38 -13.77 -11.75
N ARG A 75 -1.43 -13.86 -12.71
CA ARG A 75 -0.28 -14.77 -12.60
C ARG A 75 0.63 -14.37 -11.44
N ALA A 76 0.93 -13.08 -11.27
CA ALA A 76 1.76 -12.60 -10.17
C ALA A 76 1.13 -12.91 -8.81
N ARG A 77 -0.18 -12.65 -8.64
CA ARG A 77 -0.91 -13.02 -7.43
C ARG A 77 -0.85 -14.53 -7.18
N GLY A 78 -1.17 -15.35 -8.17
CA GLY A 78 -1.13 -16.80 -8.05
C GLY A 78 0.27 -17.32 -7.71
N ALA A 79 1.33 -16.72 -8.26
CA ALA A 79 2.70 -17.05 -7.89
C ALA A 79 2.99 -16.73 -6.42
N ILE A 80 2.63 -15.53 -5.96
CA ILE A 80 2.81 -15.11 -4.56
C ILE A 80 2.08 -16.05 -3.61
N GLU A 81 0.78 -16.31 -3.86
CA GLU A 81 -0.06 -17.15 -2.99
C GLU A 81 0.38 -18.63 -2.96
N ASN A 82 1.05 -19.12 -4.02
CA ASN A 82 1.55 -20.49 -4.08
C ASN A 82 2.99 -20.67 -3.55
N LEU A 83 3.81 -19.61 -3.63
CA LEU A 83 5.21 -19.69 -3.19
C LEU A 83 5.38 -19.45 -1.69
N ASP A 84 4.48 -18.70 -1.08
CA ASP A 84 4.63 -18.23 0.30
C ASP A 84 3.51 -18.80 1.17
N VAL A 85 3.70 -20.05 1.60
CA VAL A 85 2.72 -20.78 2.42
C VAL A 85 2.47 -20.05 3.73
N GLY A 86 1.22 -19.60 3.95
CA GLY A 86 0.81 -18.86 5.15
C GLY A 86 0.72 -17.35 4.96
N TYR A 87 1.02 -16.84 3.78
CA TYR A 87 0.79 -15.45 3.40
C TYR A 87 -0.25 -15.33 2.30
N ALA A 88 -0.95 -14.21 2.30
CA ALA A 88 -1.95 -13.90 1.28
C ALA A 88 -1.72 -12.48 0.73
N VAL A 89 -2.22 -12.24 -0.47
CA VAL A 89 -2.37 -10.87 -0.97
C VAL A 89 -3.50 -10.22 -0.18
N LEU A 90 -3.13 -9.26 0.66
CA LEU A 90 -4.05 -8.52 1.54
C LEU A 90 -4.63 -7.30 0.87
N GLY A 91 -3.95 -6.79 -0.17
CA GLY A 91 -4.33 -5.57 -0.81
C GLY A 91 -3.32 -5.07 -1.83
N GLY A 92 -3.38 -3.76 -2.09
CA GLY A 92 -2.50 -3.06 -2.99
C GLY A 92 -1.82 -1.85 -2.36
N PHE A 93 -0.90 -1.28 -3.11
CA PHE A 93 -0.33 0.02 -2.83
C PHE A 93 -0.16 0.81 -4.13
N HIS A 94 -0.22 2.13 -4.02
CA HIS A 94 0.17 3.03 -5.10
C HIS A 94 0.82 4.29 -4.55
N SER A 95 1.49 5.03 -5.43
CA SER A 95 2.11 6.29 -5.07
C SER A 95 1.45 7.47 -5.77
N HIS A 96 1.31 8.57 -5.04
CA HIS A 96 0.96 9.87 -5.58
C HIS A 96 2.23 10.70 -5.72
N THR A 97 2.42 11.28 -6.89
CA THR A 97 3.56 12.14 -7.20
C THR A 97 3.13 13.59 -7.29
N GLY A 98 4.05 14.52 -6.99
CA GLY A 98 3.78 15.95 -7.10
C GLY A 98 3.75 16.68 -5.76
N GLN A 99 3.67 18.02 -5.83
CA GLN A 99 3.78 18.86 -4.63
C GLN A 99 2.58 18.76 -3.69
N ASP A 100 1.41 18.44 -4.23
CA ASP A 100 0.14 18.39 -3.50
C ASP A 100 -0.37 16.96 -3.25
N GLY A 101 0.45 15.94 -3.55
CA GLY A 101 0.10 14.55 -3.35
C GLY A 101 -0.24 14.27 -1.88
N ALA A 102 -1.47 13.90 -1.61
CA ALA A 102 -1.91 13.48 -0.29
C ALA A 102 -1.84 11.95 -0.18
N ALA A 103 -1.37 11.44 0.97
CA ALA A 103 -1.50 10.02 1.29
C ALA A 103 -2.95 9.73 1.75
N SER A 104 -3.89 9.82 0.81
CA SER A 104 -5.33 9.60 0.98
C SER A 104 -5.90 9.02 -0.30
N LEU A 105 -6.98 8.26 -0.18
CA LEU A 105 -7.68 7.70 -1.34
C LEU A 105 -8.47 8.80 -2.07
N SER A 106 -8.31 8.86 -3.38
CA SER A 106 -9.16 9.62 -4.28
C SER A 106 -10.37 8.78 -4.72
N ARG A 107 -11.34 9.41 -5.41
CA ARG A 107 -12.46 8.67 -5.99
C ARG A 107 -12.00 7.66 -7.04
N THR A 108 -11.05 8.05 -7.88
CA THR A 108 -10.47 7.16 -8.88
C THR A 108 -9.80 5.93 -8.27
N ASP A 109 -9.13 6.11 -7.11
CA ASP A 109 -8.53 4.99 -6.38
C ASP A 109 -9.61 4.03 -5.86
N LEU A 110 -10.73 4.56 -5.37
CA LEU A 110 -11.84 3.73 -4.91
C LEU A 110 -12.50 2.95 -6.05
N ASP A 111 -12.66 3.56 -7.23
CA ASP A 111 -13.17 2.88 -8.43
C ASP A 111 -12.20 1.73 -8.84
N TYR A 112 -10.89 1.98 -8.78
CA TYR A 112 -9.88 0.94 -9.01
C TYR A 112 -9.97 -0.20 -7.98
N VAL A 113 -10.11 0.12 -6.71
CA VAL A 113 -10.25 -0.89 -5.64
C VAL A 113 -11.53 -1.69 -5.81
N ALA A 114 -12.65 -1.08 -6.23
CA ALA A 114 -13.89 -1.80 -6.54
C ALA A 114 -13.67 -2.85 -7.64
N ASP A 115 -12.91 -2.52 -8.69
CA ASP A 115 -12.52 -3.48 -9.72
C ASP A 115 -11.63 -4.62 -9.19
N GLU A 116 -10.69 -4.34 -8.28
CA GLU A 116 -9.88 -5.39 -7.64
C GLU A 116 -10.74 -6.29 -6.74
N LEU A 117 -11.64 -5.72 -5.94
CA LEU A 117 -12.59 -6.46 -5.12
C LEU A 117 -13.44 -7.42 -5.98
N ARG A 118 -13.95 -6.94 -7.12
CA ARG A 118 -14.64 -7.77 -8.10
C ARG A 118 -13.79 -8.95 -8.61
N ARG A 119 -12.50 -8.70 -8.85
CA ARG A 119 -11.57 -9.74 -9.34
C ARG A 119 -11.28 -10.82 -8.32
N ILE A 120 -11.08 -10.44 -7.05
CA ILE A 120 -10.75 -11.40 -6.00
C ILE A 120 -11.96 -12.19 -5.48
N SER A 121 -13.16 -11.66 -5.67
CA SER A 121 -14.40 -12.30 -5.24
C SER A 121 -14.99 -13.27 -6.27
N ARG A 122 -14.45 -13.32 -7.49
CA ARG A 122 -14.93 -14.25 -8.53
C ARG A 122 -14.94 -15.70 -8.02
N GLY A 123 -16.13 -16.31 -7.99
CA GLY A 123 -16.33 -17.69 -7.52
C GLY A 123 -16.44 -17.86 -6.01
N ARG A 124 -16.47 -16.77 -5.24
CA ARG A 124 -16.81 -16.78 -3.82
C ARG A 124 -18.26 -16.39 -3.61
N PRO A 125 -18.93 -16.87 -2.51
CA PRO A 125 -20.26 -16.40 -2.17
C PRO A 125 -20.25 -14.88 -1.97
N ALA A 126 -21.41 -14.26 -2.14
CA ALA A 126 -21.62 -12.82 -2.04
C ALA A 126 -21.45 -12.32 -0.59
N GLU A 127 -20.23 -12.25 -0.11
CA GLU A 127 -19.88 -11.75 1.21
C GLU A 127 -19.06 -10.46 1.07
N ARG A 128 -19.13 -9.61 2.10
CA ARG A 128 -18.24 -8.45 2.20
C ARG A 128 -16.79 -8.88 2.15
N VAL A 129 -16.02 -8.19 1.32
CA VAL A 129 -14.60 -8.41 1.17
C VAL A 129 -13.84 -7.16 1.60
N GLN A 130 -12.73 -7.34 2.29
CA GLN A 130 -11.83 -6.26 2.69
C GLN A 130 -10.58 -6.26 1.83
N TRP A 131 -10.18 -5.06 1.43
CA TRP A 131 -8.94 -4.78 0.71
C TRP A 131 -8.14 -3.75 1.48
N LEU A 132 -6.86 -3.99 1.68
CA LEU A 132 -5.96 -3.02 2.25
C LEU A 132 -5.32 -2.20 1.12
N GLU A 133 -5.50 -0.88 1.15
CA GLU A 133 -4.80 0.01 0.24
C GLU A 133 -3.80 0.87 1.00
N VAL A 134 -2.54 0.90 0.54
CA VAL A 134 -1.49 1.77 1.09
C VAL A 134 -1.12 2.82 0.06
N VAL A 135 -1.26 4.08 0.43
CA VAL A 135 -0.96 5.22 -0.42
C VAL A 135 0.32 5.90 0.05
N LEU A 136 1.26 6.11 -0.87
CA LEU A 136 2.50 6.84 -0.63
C LEU A 136 2.46 8.18 -1.36
N ALA A 137 2.53 9.28 -0.63
CA ALA A 137 2.69 10.60 -1.23
C ALA A 137 4.16 11.02 -1.14
N LEU A 138 4.78 11.34 -2.30
CA LEU A 138 6.19 11.68 -2.41
C LEU A 138 6.39 13.12 -2.81
N LYS A 139 7.38 13.73 -2.19
CA LYS A 139 7.87 15.06 -2.55
C LYS A 139 9.40 15.02 -2.63
N ARG A 140 9.95 15.45 -3.77
CA ARG A 140 11.39 15.68 -3.87
C ARG A 140 11.83 16.79 -2.94
N ARG A 141 12.97 16.60 -2.30
CA ARG A 141 13.58 17.54 -1.37
C ARG A 141 15.01 17.83 -1.74
N GLU A 142 15.37 19.10 -1.63
CA GLU A 142 16.75 19.57 -1.74
C GLU A 142 17.13 20.24 -0.42
N TRP A 143 18.35 19.99 0.05
CA TRP A 143 18.89 20.57 1.27
C TRP A 143 20.02 21.55 0.95
N SER A 144 20.02 22.69 1.63
CA SER A 144 21.07 23.70 1.51
C SER A 144 22.36 23.32 2.22
N ARG A 145 22.34 22.27 3.03
CA ARG A 145 23.49 21.73 3.77
C ARG A 145 23.53 20.22 3.61
N ASN A 146 24.74 19.65 3.69
CA ASN A 146 24.89 18.19 3.63
C ASN A 146 24.04 17.50 4.67
N HIS A 147 23.26 16.54 4.21
CA HIS A 147 22.41 15.68 5.00
C HIS A 147 23.05 14.29 5.11
N GLU A 148 22.86 13.63 6.24
CA GLU A 148 23.33 12.26 6.41
C GLU A 148 22.53 11.32 5.49
N LEU A 149 23.27 10.42 4.80
CA LEU A 149 22.66 9.45 3.89
C LEU A 149 21.83 8.42 4.69
N GLY A 150 20.75 7.97 4.08
CA GLY A 150 19.88 6.97 4.66
C GLY A 150 18.42 7.42 4.77
N TRP A 151 17.75 6.89 5.75
CA TRP A 151 16.34 7.14 5.96
C TRP A 151 16.00 7.37 7.41
N THR A 152 15.04 8.24 7.64
CA THR A 152 14.44 8.47 8.95
C THR A 152 12.93 8.28 8.87
N THR A 153 12.34 7.76 9.94
CA THR A 153 10.90 7.53 10.01
C THR A 153 10.31 8.20 11.24
N ARG A 154 9.09 8.70 11.11
CA ARG A 154 8.31 9.26 12.21
C ARG A 154 6.85 8.84 12.10
N ALA A 155 6.23 8.52 13.23
CA ALA A 155 4.79 8.33 13.29
C ALA A 155 4.09 9.71 13.34
N TYR A 156 3.07 9.88 12.53
CA TYR A 156 2.23 11.07 12.54
C TYR A 156 0.76 10.67 12.56
N ARG A 157 0.14 10.69 13.73
CA ARG A 157 -1.23 10.20 13.96
C ARG A 157 -1.38 8.74 13.50
N ARG A 158 -2.06 8.49 12.36
CA ARG A 158 -2.25 7.16 11.76
C ARG A 158 -1.31 6.88 10.58
N LYS A 159 -0.61 7.93 10.10
CA LYS A 159 0.29 7.87 8.95
C LYS A 159 1.74 7.74 9.41
N LEU A 160 2.58 7.27 8.51
CA LEU A 160 4.03 7.27 8.69
C LEU A 160 4.62 8.39 7.83
N GLY A 161 5.51 9.19 8.40
CA GLY A 161 6.40 10.04 7.66
C GLY A 161 7.74 9.33 7.44
N CYS A 162 8.33 9.49 6.28
CA CYS A 162 9.65 8.97 5.95
C CYS A 162 10.42 10.02 5.15
N THR A 163 11.67 10.26 5.54
CA THR A 163 12.62 11.04 4.72
C THR A 163 13.72 10.11 4.27
N VAL A 164 13.99 10.07 2.96
CA VAL A 164 15.06 9.27 2.36
C VAL A 164 16.06 10.22 1.73
N ALA A 165 17.28 10.23 2.24
CA ALA A 165 18.42 10.96 1.65
C ALA A 165 19.17 10.04 0.71
N LEU A 166 19.15 10.38 -0.58
CA LEU A 166 19.85 9.63 -1.65
C LEU A 166 21.28 10.07 -1.82
N ASP A 167 21.52 11.36 -1.67
CA ASP A 167 22.82 11.99 -1.65
C ASP A 167 22.84 13.13 -0.60
N PRO A 168 23.98 13.77 -0.33
CA PRO A 168 24.08 14.80 0.70
C PRO A 168 23.14 16.00 0.52
N THR A 169 22.65 16.23 -0.69
CA THR A 169 21.85 17.42 -1.03
C THR A 169 20.45 17.12 -1.54
N HIS A 170 20.15 15.85 -1.89
CA HIS A 170 18.88 15.48 -2.47
C HIS A 170 18.25 14.23 -1.80
N GLY A 171 16.94 14.20 -1.80
CA GLY A 171 16.18 13.07 -1.31
C GLY A 171 14.67 13.24 -1.51
N TYR A 172 13.90 12.51 -0.73
CA TYR A 172 12.46 12.50 -0.77
C TYR A 172 11.86 12.55 0.63
N ASP A 173 10.86 13.40 0.80
CA ASP A 173 9.91 13.30 1.91
C ASP A 173 8.69 12.51 1.46
N MET A 174 8.28 11.55 2.28
CA MET A 174 7.14 10.70 2.02
C MET A 174 6.16 10.73 3.19
N THR A 175 4.89 10.66 2.86
CA THR A 175 3.83 10.33 3.81
C THR A 175 3.16 9.05 3.35
N ILE A 176 2.99 8.09 4.26
CA ILE A 176 2.40 6.78 3.96
C ILE A 176 1.13 6.64 4.79
N GLY A 177 0.01 6.42 4.12
CA GLY A 177 -1.30 6.15 4.71
C GLY A 177 -1.78 4.74 4.40
N GLY A 178 -2.47 4.10 5.33
CA GLY A 178 -3.11 2.79 5.11
C GLY A 178 -4.62 2.91 5.26
N PHE A 179 -5.37 2.22 4.41
CA PHE A 179 -6.82 2.28 4.35
C PHE A 179 -7.40 0.88 4.16
N TRP A 180 -8.33 0.50 5.03
CA TRP A 180 -9.20 -0.63 4.74
C TRP A 180 -10.36 -0.15 3.88
N VAL A 181 -10.57 -0.82 2.77
CA VAL A 181 -11.69 -0.61 1.86
C VAL A 181 -12.58 -1.84 1.92
N GLU A 182 -13.84 -1.62 2.23
CA GLU A 182 -14.84 -2.67 2.25
C GLU A 182 -15.71 -2.58 1.01
N GLY A 183 -15.95 -3.71 0.37
CA GLY A 183 -16.83 -3.81 -0.77
C GLY A 183 -17.83 -4.92 -0.63
N GLU A 184 -18.96 -4.74 -1.30
CA GLU A 184 -20.02 -5.74 -1.41
C GLU A 184 -20.59 -5.75 -2.84
N PRO A 185 -21.20 -6.87 -3.28
CA PRO A 185 -21.91 -6.91 -4.55
C PRO A 185 -23.09 -5.93 -4.54
N ASP A 186 -23.24 -5.14 -5.60
CA ASP A 186 -24.34 -4.15 -5.69
C ASP A 186 -25.69 -4.72 -6.16
N GLY A 187 -25.81 -6.03 -6.27
CA GLY A 187 -26.99 -6.73 -6.78
C GLY A 187 -26.97 -7.00 -8.28
N GLU A 188 -26.10 -6.35 -9.05
CA GLU A 188 -25.89 -6.67 -10.46
C GLU A 188 -24.76 -7.71 -10.63
N PRO A 189 -24.91 -8.71 -11.50
CA PRO A 189 -23.88 -9.73 -11.69
C PRO A 189 -22.53 -9.13 -12.09
N GLY A 190 -21.55 -9.29 -11.23
CA GLY A 190 -20.16 -8.87 -11.49
C GLY A 190 -19.86 -7.40 -11.19
N ARG A 191 -20.76 -6.67 -10.55
CA ARG A 191 -20.53 -5.31 -10.08
C ARG A 191 -20.31 -5.30 -8.56
N TRP A 192 -19.39 -4.47 -8.11
CA TRP A 192 -19.02 -4.30 -6.72
C TRP A 192 -18.97 -2.83 -6.37
N ASP A 193 -19.56 -2.50 -5.24
CA ASP A 193 -19.51 -1.15 -4.69
C ASP A 193 -18.61 -1.09 -3.46
N VAL A 194 -17.90 0.01 -3.32
CA VAL A 194 -17.20 0.34 -2.07
C VAL A 194 -18.23 0.89 -1.08
N VAL A 195 -18.46 0.14 -0.02
CA VAL A 195 -19.46 0.50 1.01
C VAL A 195 -18.86 1.15 2.24
N GLY A 196 -17.54 1.11 2.38
CA GLY A 196 -16.87 1.74 3.52
C GLY A 196 -15.37 1.88 3.32
N THR A 197 -14.83 2.93 3.93
CA THR A 197 -13.38 3.14 4.04
C THR A 197 -13.03 3.52 5.48
N SER A 198 -11.92 3.00 5.98
CA SER A 198 -11.41 3.38 7.30
C SER A 198 -9.89 3.49 7.29
N GLU A 199 -9.35 4.56 7.91
CA GLU A 199 -7.90 4.67 8.07
C GLU A 199 -7.38 3.64 9.08
N ALA A 200 -6.39 2.86 8.67
CA ALA A 200 -5.63 1.97 9.52
C ALA A 200 -4.43 2.71 10.14
N ARG A 201 -4.00 2.27 11.30
CA ARG A 201 -2.78 2.78 11.93
C ARG A 201 -1.59 1.95 11.50
N LEU A 202 -0.66 2.57 10.79
CA LEU A 202 0.59 1.93 10.40
C LEU A 202 1.62 1.99 11.55
N LEU A 203 2.27 0.87 11.81
CA LEU A 203 3.26 0.70 12.88
C LEU A 203 4.54 0.09 12.31
N LEU A 204 5.68 0.66 12.68
CA LEU A 204 7.00 0.12 12.36
C LEU A 204 7.57 -0.58 13.60
N PRO A 205 7.94 -1.87 13.53
CA PRO A 205 8.40 -2.64 14.69
C PRO A 205 9.66 -2.07 15.36
N TRP A 206 10.49 -1.36 14.58
CA TRP A 206 11.74 -0.77 15.07
C TRP A 206 11.58 0.64 15.66
N ASN A 207 10.39 1.20 15.64
CA ASN A 207 10.06 2.52 16.23
C ASN A 207 9.21 2.39 17.51
N GLN A 208 9.18 1.20 18.12
CA GLN A 208 8.41 0.92 19.34
C GLN A 208 9.28 0.84 20.58
#